data_42fa77714b8910e553ad37e3228e9061
#
_entry.id   42fa77714b8910e553ad37e3228e9061
#
_cell.length_a   1.000
_cell.length_b   1.000
_cell.length_c   1.000
_cell.angle_alpha   90.00
_cell.angle_beta   90.00
_cell.angle_gamma   90.00
#
_symmetry.space_group_name_H-M   'P 1'
#
loop_
_entity.id
_entity.type
_entity.pdbx_description
1 polymer ?
#
loop_
_entity_poly.entity_id
_entity_poly.type
_entity_poly.pdbx_seq_one_letter_code
_entity_poly.pdbx_strand_id
1 'polypeptide(L)'
;TYQHAKTPRTKQNSIDYIERNFKKYQKYMELPISDKCCDKLKKEPLRRKAKELGMKCVILGILASESYQREKAWLEYGCNVFYQFKDNQCKPLSFWTDDDINEYIEKYNVKIPDLYNMGYTRNGCMFCGFGVHLEAPESNRYQKLKATHPKQYAYFIDNFGGMMLQFDIVV
;
A
#
# COMPACT_ATOMS: atom_id res chain seq x y z
N THR A 1 8.48 6.45 -8.79
CA THR A 1 7.74 7.65 -9.23
C THR A 1 8.66 8.61 -9.98
N TYR A 2 8.08 9.50 -10.77
CA TYR A 2 8.77 10.54 -11.54
C TYR A 2 9.74 11.39 -10.69
N GLN A 3 9.34 11.81 -9.48
CA GLN A 3 10.18 12.61 -8.57
C GLN A 3 11.41 11.87 -8.01
N HIS A 4 11.41 10.54 -8.05
CA HIS A 4 12.51 9.72 -7.55
C HIS A 4 13.36 9.12 -8.67
N ALA A 5 13.09 9.48 -9.92
CA ALA A 5 13.89 9.02 -11.05
C ALA A 5 15.32 9.57 -10.96
N LYS A 6 16.30 8.66 -10.94
CA LYS A 6 17.71 8.97 -10.70
C LYS A 6 18.43 9.59 -11.90
N THR A 7 17.89 9.43 -13.10
CA THR A 7 18.51 9.95 -14.33
C THR A 7 17.50 10.76 -15.14
N PRO A 8 17.96 11.74 -15.95
CA PRO A 8 17.08 12.52 -16.81
C PRO A 8 16.22 11.64 -17.74
N ARG A 9 16.80 10.58 -18.29
CA ARG A 9 16.10 9.64 -19.18
C ARG A 9 14.96 8.90 -18.46
N THR A 10 15.19 8.40 -17.24
CA THR A 10 14.14 7.72 -16.46
C THR A 10 13.07 8.69 -16.01
N LYS A 11 13.43 9.94 -15.73
CA LYS A 11 12.48 11.01 -15.42
C LYS A 11 11.56 11.27 -16.62
N GLN A 12 12.12 11.46 -17.81
CA GLN A 12 11.36 11.70 -19.03
C GLN A 12 10.44 10.53 -19.37
N ASN A 13 10.92 9.28 -19.31
CA ASN A 13 10.10 8.10 -19.55
C ASN A 13 8.90 8.00 -18.58
N SER A 14 9.09 8.44 -17.33
CA SER A 14 8.00 8.47 -16.35
C SER A 14 6.98 9.56 -16.67
N ILE A 15 7.42 10.71 -17.16
CA ILE A 15 6.55 11.79 -17.62
C ILE A 15 5.73 11.31 -18.82
N ASP A 16 6.39 10.79 -19.86
CA ASP A 16 5.73 10.31 -21.07
C ASP A 16 4.71 9.20 -20.78
N TYR A 17 5.01 8.33 -19.82
CA TYR A 17 4.07 7.31 -19.37
C TYR A 17 2.83 7.92 -18.70
N ILE A 18 3.02 8.90 -17.82
CA ILE A 18 1.92 9.60 -17.13
C ILE A 18 1.09 10.38 -18.12
N GLU A 19 1.72 11.11 -19.04
CA GLU A 19 1.03 11.87 -20.08
C GLU A 19 0.14 10.99 -20.97
N ARG A 20 0.64 9.82 -21.35
CA ARG A 20 -0.12 8.89 -22.22
C ARG A 20 -1.26 8.17 -21.49
N ASN A 21 -1.01 7.75 -20.24
CA ASN A 21 -1.94 6.85 -19.54
C ASN A 21 -2.78 7.56 -18.48
N PHE A 22 -2.29 8.68 -17.94
CA PHE A 22 -2.89 9.38 -16.80
C PHE A 22 -2.93 10.89 -16.99
N LYS A 23 -3.27 11.37 -18.18
CA LYS A 23 -3.33 12.81 -18.51
C LYS A 23 -4.07 13.63 -17.44
N LYS A 24 -5.16 13.11 -16.89
CA LYS A 24 -5.94 13.77 -15.83
C LYS A 24 -5.15 14.01 -14.54
N TYR A 25 -4.05 13.28 -14.31
CA TYR A 25 -3.22 13.40 -13.11
C TYR A 25 -1.98 14.29 -13.30
N GLN A 26 -1.77 14.80 -14.51
CA GLN A 26 -0.59 15.61 -14.87
C GLN A 26 -0.44 16.84 -13.97
N LYS A 27 -1.57 17.48 -13.61
CA LYS A 27 -1.62 18.64 -12.72
C LYS A 27 -1.04 18.40 -11.32
N TYR A 28 -0.94 17.14 -10.90
CA TYR A 28 -0.40 16.79 -9.58
C TYR A 28 1.10 16.48 -9.57
N MET A 29 1.75 16.50 -10.75
CA MET A 29 3.17 16.12 -10.86
C MET A 29 4.11 17.07 -10.14
N GLU A 30 3.73 18.33 -9.99
CA GLU A 30 4.51 19.36 -9.30
C GLU A 30 4.30 19.37 -7.77
N LEU A 31 3.29 18.67 -7.29
CA LEU A 31 3.04 18.60 -5.85
C LEU A 31 4.14 17.80 -5.14
N PRO A 32 4.59 18.26 -3.96
CA PRO A 32 5.70 17.65 -3.22
C PRO A 32 5.26 16.37 -2.49
N ILE A 33 4.82 15.37 -3.26
CA ILE A 33 4.38 14.07 -2.74
C ILE A 33 5.48 13.02 -2.79
N SER A 34 5.52 12.15 -1.83
CA SER A 34 6.43 11.01 -1.83
C SER A 34 5.86 9.82 -1.04
N ASP A 35 6.38 8.63 -1.33
CA ASP A 35 6.09 7.40 -0.60
C ASP A 35 7.04 7.18 0.60
N LYS A 36 7.85 8.18 0.95
CA LYS A 36 8.82 8.11 2.06
C LYS A 36 8.18 7.76 3.41
N CYS A 37 6.90 8.10 3.60
CA CYS A 37 6.16 7.68 4.79
C CYS A 37 6.12 6.16 4.95
N CYS A 38 6.00 5.40 3.86
CA CYS A 38 6.05 3.93 3.90
C CYS A 38 7.42 3.43 4.34
N ASP A 39 8.51 4.06 3.89
CA ASP A 39 9.85 3.70 4.34
C ASP A 39 10.02 3.99 5.82
N LYS A 40 9.66 5.20 6.28
CA LYS A 40 9.85 5.65 7.66
C LYS A 40 8.96 4.93 8.66
N LEU A 41 7.69 4.71 8.34
CA LEU A 41 6.70 4.18 9.29
C LEU A 41 6.55 2.65 9.25
N LYS A 42 6.97 2.01 8.16
CA LYS A 42 6.78 0.56 7.97
C LYS A 42 8.08 -0.19 7.75
N LYS A 43 8.85 0.19 6.72
CA LYS A 43 10.00 -0.62 6.28
C LYS A 43 11.22 -0.44 7.18
N GLU A 44 11.59 0.79 7.55
CA GLU A 44 12.75 1.05 8.43
C GLU A 44 12.57 0.45 9.82
N PRO A 45 11.43 0.65 10.53
CA PRO A 45 11.22 0.03 11.84
C PRO A 45 11.30 -1.49 11.80
N LEU A 46 10.71 -2.12 10.77
CA LEU A 46 10.79 -3.56 10.60
C LEU A 46 12.23 -4.04 10.40
N ARG A 47 12.98 -3.40 9.49
CA ARG A 47 14.38 -3.74 9.23
C ARG A 47 15.27 -3.56 10.46
N ARG A 48 15.08 -2.44 11.17
CA ARG A 48 15.82 -2.18 12.42
C ARG A 48 15.55 -3.29 13.44
N LYS A 49 14.28 -3.64 13.64
CA LYS A 49 13.92 -4.69 14.60
C LYS A 49 14.43 -6.07 14.18
N ALA A 50 14.32 -6.42 12.91
CA ALA A 50 14.87 -7.66 12.37
C ALA A 50 16.39 -7.76 12.60
N LYS A 51 17.11 -6.66 12.37
CA LYS A 51 18.57 -6.60 12.62
C LYS A 51 18.91 -6.73 14.10
N GLU A 52 18.19 -6.04 14.98
CA GLU A 52 18.35 -6.16 16.45
C GLU A 52 18.17 -7.61 16.93
N LEU A 53 17.22 -8.33 16.34
CA LEU A 53 16.92 -9.71 16.70
C LEU A 53 17.76 -10.75 15.94
N GLY A 54 18.70 -10.32 15.09
CA GLY A 54 19.54 -11.22 14.29
C GLY A 54 18.78 -12.03 13.25
N MET A 55 17.59 -11.58 12.85
CA MET A 55 16.77 -12.29 11.86
C MET A 55 17.39 -12.23 10.48
N LYS A 56 17.42 -13.37 9.78
CA LYS A 56 18.01 -13.52 8.43
C LYS A 56 16.96 -13.60 7.34
N CYS A 57 15.69 -13.73 7.70
CA CYS A 57 14.57 -13.85 6.76
C CYS A 57 13.32 -13.20 7.34
N VAL A 58 12.52 -12.57 6.46
CA VAL A 58 11.22 -12.01 6.81
C VAL A 58 10.14 -12.86 6.15
N ILE A 59 9.16 -13.31 6.94
CA ILE A 59 7.97 -14.00 6.42
C ILE A 59 6.88 -12.97 6.18
N LEU A 60 6.32 -12.95 4.97
CA LEU A 60 5.32 -11.98 4.54
C LEU A 60 4.03 -12.70 4.13
N GLY A 61 2.91 -12.29 4.71
CA GLY A 61 1.56 -12.72 4.29
C GLY A 61 1.10 -11.94 3.05
N ILE A 62 1.63 -12.29 1.90
CA ILE A 62 1.35 -11.63 0.62
C ILE A 62 0.72 -12.66 -0.33
N LEU A 63 -0.41 -12.31 -0.94
CA LEU A 63 -1.02 -13.06 -2.03
C LEU A 63 -0.58 -12.47 -3.37
N ALA A 64 -0.33 -13.31 -4.37
CA ALA A 64 -0.05 -12.86 -5.74
C ALA A 64 -1.28 -12.16 -6.36
N SER A 65 -2.48 -12.64 -6.04
CA SER A 65 -3.77 -12.10 -6.51
C SER A 65 -4.05 -10.64 -6.10
N GLU A 66 -3.42 -10.13 -5.04
CA GLU A 66 -3.70 -8.77 -4.53
C GLU A 66 -3.32 -7.65 -5.50
N SER A 67 -2.39 -7.86 -6.44
CA SER A 67 -2.05 -6.89 -7.47
C SER A 67 -1.15 -7.48 -8.56
N TYR A 68 -1.24 -6.92 -9.78
CA TYR A 68 -0.37 -7.27 -10.90
C TYR A 68 1.13 -7.26 -10.56
N GLN A 69 1.59 -6.29 -9.76
CA GLN A 69 3.00 -6.22 -9.35
C GLN A 69 3.41 -7.38 -8.44
N ARG A 70 2.49 -7.87 -7.59
CA ARG A 70 2.74 -9.02 -6.70
C ARG A 70 2.72 -10.31 -7.47
N GLU A 71 1.78 -10.47 -8.39
CA GLU A 71 1.71 -11.60 -9.31
C GLU A 71 3.00 -11.70 -10.15
N LYS A 72 3.40 -10.61 -10.79
CA LYS A 72 4.64 -10.55 -11.56
C LYS A 72 5.86 -10.91 -10.72
N ALA A 73 5.97 -10.37 -9.51
CA ALA A 73 7.08 -10.69 -8.61
C ALA A 73 7.07 -12.16 -8.15
N TRP A 74 5.90 -12.75 -7.98
CA TRP A 74 5.77 -14.16 -7.66
C TRP A 74 6.17 -15.06 -8.85
N LEU A 75 5.72 -14.74 -10.05
CA LEU A 75 6.11 -15.47 -11.28
C LEU A 75 7.62 -15.38 -11.55
N GLU A 76 8.26 -14.25 -11.22
CA GLU A 76 9.68 -14.02 -11.47
C GLU A 76 10.57 -14.64 -10.38
N TYR A 77 10.19 -14.57 -9.11
CA TYR A 77 11.04 -14.93 -7.97
C TYR A 77 10.49 -16.08 -7.11
N GLY A 78 9.26 -16.51 -7.32
CA GLY A 78 8.60 -17.54 -6.50
C GLY A 78 8.27 -17.07 -5.07
N CYS A 79 8.01 -18.05 -4.20
CA CYS A 79 7.65 -17.81 -2.80
C CYS A 79 8.85 -17.46 -1.92
N ASN A 80 10.04 -17.94 -2.25
CA ASN A 80 11.25 -17.72 -1.47
C ASN A 80 12.25 -16.90 -2.29
N VAL A 81 12.60 -15.72 -1.79
CA VAL A 81 13.51 -14.81 -2.47
C VAL A 81 14.76 -14.64 -1.63
N PHE A 82 15.89 -15.02 -2.21
CA PHE A 82 17.21 -14.90 -1.59
C PHE A 82 17.98 -13.75 -2.25
N TYR A 83 18.31 -12.74 -1.48
CA TYR A 83 19.05 -11.58 -1.96
C TYR A 83 20.49 -11.61 -1.44
N GLN A 84 21.46 -11.31 -2.31
CA GLN A 84 22.86 -11.22 -1.90
C GLN A 84 23.12 -10.11 -0.87
N PHE A 85 22.38 -8.99 -0.97
CA PHE A 85 22.63 -7.77 -0.20
C PHE A 85 21.39 -7.19 0.49
N LYS A 86 20.31 -7.97 0.58
CA LYS A 86 19.04 -7.57 1.20
C LYS A 86 18.52 -8.68 2.10
N ASP A 87 17.53 -8.33 2.92
CA ASP A 87 16.84 -9.32 3.74
C ASP A 87 16.12 -10.34 2.86
N ASN A 88 16.38 -11.61 3.10
CA ASN A 88 15.66 -12.71 2.45
C ASN A 88 14.17 -12.65 2.79
N GLN A 89 13.33 -13.08 1.87
CA GLN A 89 11.87 -13.06 2.03
C GLN A 89 11.29 -14.44 1.75
N CYS A 90 10.38 -14.85 2.63
CA CYS A 90 9.51 -15.99 2.42
C CYS A 90 8.06 -15.51 2.34
N LYS A 91 7.34 -15.92 1.31
CA LYS A 91 5.95 -15.54 1.02
C LYS A 91 5.11 -16.80 0.86
N PRO A 92 4.85 -17.54 1.94
CA PRO A 92 4.24 -18.86 1.86
C PRO A 92 2.81 -18.85 1.31
N LEU A 93 2.11 -17.72 1.38
CA LEU A 93 0.74 -17.58 0.91
C LEU A 93 0.63 -17.02 -0.51
N SER A 94 1.75 -16.83 -1.23
CA SER A 94 1.71 -16.16 -2.55
C SER A 94 0.81 -16.84 -3.58
N PHE A 95 0.66 -18.15 -3.53
CA PHE A 95 -0.17 -18.93 -4.46
C PHE A 95 -1.60 -19.20 -3.95
N TRP A 96 -1.93 -18.74 -2.75
CA TRP A 96 -3.27 -18.85 -2.21
C TRP A 96 -4.23 -17.86 -2.87
N THR A 97 -5.49 -18.25 -2.99
CA THR A 97 -6.58 -17.40 -3.41
C THR A 97 -7.30 -16.80 -2.21
N ASP A 98 -8.19 -15.84 -2.44
CA ASP A 98 -9.05 -15.29 -1.39
C ASP A 98 -9.96 -16.38 -0.81
N ASP A 99 -10.41 -17.35 -1.63
CA ASP A 99 -11.23 -18.47 -1.19
C ASP A 99 -10.44 -19.40 -0.26
N ASP A 100 -9.18 -19.70 -0.58
CA ASP A 100 -8.31 -20.49 0.31
C ASP A 100 -8.13 -19.83 1.66
N ILE A 101 -7.97 -18.50 1.69
CA ILE A 101 -7.86 -17.72 2.94
C ILE A 101 -9.15 -17.80 3.75
N ASN A 102 -10.30 -17.63 3.09
CA ASN A 102 -11.61 -17.67 3.76
C ASN A 102 -11.87 -19.07 4.33
N GLU A 103 -11.63 -20.12 3.55
CA GLU A 103 -11.75 -21.52 4.05
C GLU A 103 -10.84 -21.77 5.24
N TYR A 104 -9.60 -21.29 5.19
CA TYR A 104 -8.67 -21.43 6.31
C TYR A 104 -9.16 -20.71 7.56
N ILE A 105 -9.65 -19.46 7.42
CA ILE A 105 -10.20 -18.66 8.53
C ILE A 105 -11.36 -19.40 9.19
N GLU A 106 -12.31 -19.90 8.40
CA GLU A 106 -13.47 -20.64 8.91
C GLU A 106 -13.07 -21.96 9.59
N LYS A 107 -12.26 -22.76 8.91
CA LYS A 107 -11.83 -24.09 9.39
C LYS A 107 -11.08 -24.03 10.71
N TYR A 108 -10.24 -23.02 10.90
CA TYR A 108 -9.40 -22.89 12.09
C TYR A 108 -9.89 -21.81 13.05
N ASN A 109 -11.06 -21.24 12.81
CA ASN A 109 -11.65 -20.16 13.61
C ASN A 109 -10.64 -19.03 13.89
N VAL A 110 -9.95 -18.57 12.85
CA VAL A 110 -8.92 -17.55 12.99
C VAL A 110 -9.56 -16.20 13.27
N LYS A 111 -9.18 -15.56 14.35
CA LYS A 111 -9.66 -14.22 14.67
C LYS A 111 -9.11 -13.21 13.69
N ILE A 112 -9.99 -12.58 12.92
CA ILE A 112 -9.66 -11.49 12.03
C ILE A 112 -9.93 -10.12 12.69
N PRO A 113 -9.26 -9.03 12.26
CA PRO A 113 -9.53 -7.69 12.76
C PRO A 113 -10.98 -7.25 12.49
N ASP A 114 -11.61 -6.58 13.47
CA ASP A 114 -12.97 -6.06 13.35
C ASP A 114 -13.16 -5.07 12.20
N LEU A 115 -12.07 -4.52 11.70
CA LEU A 115 -12.04 -3.61 10.56
C LEU A 115 -12.76 -4.19 9.33
N TYR A 116 -12.61 -5.49 9.08
CA TYR A 116 -13.28 -6.16 7.96
C TYR A 116 -14.80 -6.22 8.14
N ASN A 117 -15.27 -6.36 9.37
CA ASN A 117 -16.69 -6.32 9.71
C ASN A 117 -17.28 -4.91 9.55
N MET A 118 -16.45 -3.86 9.55
CA MET A 118 -16.83 -2.47 9.29
C MET A 118 -16.84 -2.12 7.78
N GLY A 119 -16.69 -3.10 6.89
CA GLY A 119 -16.73 -2.93 5.44
C GLY A 119 -15.43 -2.47 4.80
N TYR A 120 -14.30 -2.56 5.51
CA TYR A 120 -12.99 -2.35 4.90
C TYR A 120 -12.54 -3.63 4.18
N THR A 121 -11.97 -3.48 3.00
CA THR A 121 -11.48 -4.61 2.19
C THR A 121 -10.00 -4.88 2.37
N ARG A 122 -9.29 -4.01 3.06
CA ARG A 122 -7.85 -4.14 3.31
C ARG A 122 -7.43 -3.41 4.57
N ASN A 123 -6.45 -3.94 5.25
CA ASN A 123 -5.79 -3.25 6.35
C ASN A 123 -4.67 -2.35 5.81
N GLY A 124 -4.46 -1.17 6.40
CA GLY A 124 -3.44 -0.22 5.98
C GLY A 124 -3.25 0.91 6.99
N CYS A 125 -2.42 1.89 6.62
CA CYS A 125 -2.28 3.10 7.44
C CYS A 125 -3.58 3.91 7.36
N MET A 126 -4.10 4.32 8.51
CA MET A 126 -5.39 4.99 8.66
C MET A 126 -5.55 6.23 7.76
N PHE A 127 -4.50 7.04 7.64
CA PHE A 127 -4.51 8.29 6.86
C PHE A 127 -3.79 8.18 5.51
N CYS A 128 -3.67 6.97 4.98
CA CYS A 128 -2.96 6.76 3.73
C CYS A 128 -3.73 7.30 2.53
N GLY A 129 -3.14 8.27 1.82
CA GLY A 129 -3.68 8.81 0.56
C GLY A 129 -3.33 7.98 -0.69
N PHE A 130 -2.47 6.95 -0.56
CA PHE A 130 -2.05 6.17 -1.71
C PHE A 130 -3.20 5.38 -2.34
N GLY A 131 -3.47 5.66 -3.60
CA GLY A 131 -4.49 4.96 -4.38
C GLY A 131 -5.93 5.41 -4.11
N VAL A 132 -6.18 6.38 -3.21
CA VAL A 132 -7.54 6.84 -2.89
C VAL A 132 -8.25 7.46 -4.10
N HIS A 133 -7.50 8.04 -5.03
CA HIS A 133 -8.02 8.59 -6.30
C HIS A 133 -8.60 7.53 -7.26
N LEU A 134 -8.39 6.25 -6.96
CA LEU A 134 -8.96 5.11 -7.68
C LEU A 134 -10.25 4.60 -7.03
N GLU A 135 -10.56 5.08 -5.83
CA GLU A 135 -11.79 4.72 -5.11
C GLU A 135 -12.94 5.64 -5.54
N ALA A 136 -14.18 5.17 -5.43
CA ALA A 136 -15.35 5.99 -5.71
C ALA A 136 -15.41 7.15 -4.70
N PRO A 137 -15.59 8.40 -5.16
CA PRO A 137 -15.54 9.57 -4.29
C PRO A 137 -16.52 9.51 -3.11
N GLU A 138 -17.72 8.96 -3.34
CA GLU A 138 -18.81 8.89 -2.36
C GLU A 138 -18.58 7.82 -1.28
N SER A 139 -17.68 6.87 -1.54
CA SER A 139 -17.44 5.70 -0.66
C SER A 139 -15.97 5.38 -0.46
N ASN A 140 -15.10 6.37 -0.65
CA ASN A 140 -13.68 6.21 -0.44
C ASN A 140 -13.34 5.92 1.04
N ARG A 141 -12.10 5.54 1.30
CA ARG A 141 -11.64 5.19 2.66
C ARG A 141 -11.82 6.30 3.69
N TYR A 142 -11.85 7.58 3.29
CA TYR A 142 -12.06 8.69 4.22
C TYR A 142 -13.52 8.85 4.58
N GLN A 143 -14.45 8.58 3.66
CA GLN A 143 -15.88 8.51 3.96
C GLN A 143 -16.18 7.35 4.92
N LYS A 144 -15.53 6.20 4.72
CA LYS A 144 -15.61 5.08 5.67
C LYS A 144 -15.01 5.45 7.03
N LEU A 145 -13.87 6.14 7.05
CA LEU A 145 -13.25 6.61 8.28
C LEU A 145 -14.17 7.56 9.05
N LYS A 146 -14.86 8.47 8.36
CA LYS A 146 -15.85 9.37 8.94
C LYS A 146 -16.97 8.61 9.65
N ALA A 147 -17.49 7.58 9.00
CA ALA A 147 -18.60 6.78 9.52
C ALA A 147 -18.17 5.89 10.71
N THR A 148 -16.98 5.28 10.62
CA THR A 148 -16.54 4.26 11.61
C THR A 148 -15.70 4.82 12.73
N HIS A 149 -14.93 5.88 12.48
CA HIS A 149 -13.96 6.47 13.42
C HIS A 149 -14.00 8.01 13.39
N PRO A 150 -15.09 8.65 13.81
CA PRO A 150 -15.31 10.08 13.64
C PRO A 150 -14.25 10.96 14.33
N LYS A 151 -13.70 10.54 15.48
CA LYS A 151 -12.64 11.28 16.17
C LYS A 151 -11.34 11.30 15.37
N GLN A 152 -10.95 10.16 14.82
CA GLN A 152 -9.76 10.04 13.97
C GLN A 152 -9.95 10.77 12.64
N TYR A 153 -11.17 10.76 12.11
CA TYR A 153 -11.51 11.54 10.94
C TYR A 153 -11.39 13.05 11.19
N ALA A 154 -11.90 13.57 12.30
CA ALA A 154 -11.75 14.98 12.67
C ALA A 154 -10.26 15.38 12.74
N TYR A 155 -9.44 14.58 13.44
CA TYR A 155 -7.99 14.78 13.47
C TYR A 155 -7.37 14.77 12.07
N PHE A 156 -7.79 13.87 11.20
CA PHE A 156 -7.32 13.79 9.83
C PHE A 156 -7.65 15.04 9.03
N ILE A 157 -8.88 15.57 9.13
CA ILE A 157 -9.31 16.78 8.43
C ILE A 157 -8.50 17.99 8.90
N ASP A 158 -8.33 18.15 10.20
CA ASP A 158 -7.59 19.27 10.78
C ASP A 158 -6.12 19.32 10.35
N ASN A 159 -5.49 18.17 10.16
CA ASN A 159 -4.06 18.08 9.86
C ASN A 159 -3.72 17.82 8.38
N PHE A 160 -4.59 17.16 7.64
CA PHE A 160 -4.30 16.67 6.29
C PHE A 160 -5.38 17.03 5.25
N GLY A 161 -6.56 17.52 5.66
CA GLY A 161 -7.69 17.80 4.76
C GLY A 161 -7.33 18.76 3.63
N GLY A 162 -6.62 19.84 3.94
CA GLY A 162 -6.17 20.80 2.94
C GLY A 162 -5.23 20.19 1.89
N MET A 163 -4.40 19.24 2.28
CA MET A 163 -3.55 18.49 1.33
C MET A 163 -4.39 17.59 0.43
N MET A 164 -5.41 16.92 0.97
CA MET A 164 -6.28 16.03 0.18
C MET A 164 -7.07 16.79 -0.87
N LEU A 165 -7.55 17.99 -0.55
CA LEU A 165 -8.25 18.87 -1.50
C LEU A 165 -7.37 19.27 -2.69
N GLN A 166 -6.05 19.42 -2.51
CA GLN A 166 -5.13 19.69 -3.62
C GLN A 166 -5.07 18.53 -4.64
N PHE A 167 -5.50 17.35 -4.25
CA PHE A 167 -5.59 16.16 -5.12
C PHE A 167 -7.02 15.90 -5.62
N ASP A 168 -7.95 16.83 -5.44
CA ASP A 168 -9.39 16.66 -5.70
C ASP A 168 -9.97 15.41 -5.00
N ILE A 169 -9.41 15.05 -3.86
CA ILE A 169 -9.89 13.92 -3.06
C ILE A 169 -11.00 14.44 -2.14
N VAL A 170 -12.19 13.86 -2.29
CA VAL A 170 -13.31 14.12 -1.41
C VAL A 170 -13.03 13.51 -0.04
N VAL A 171 -13.03 14.32 0.99
CA VAL A 171 -12.80 13.93 2.39
C VAL A 171 -14.06 14.14 3.23
#